data_3631d404e793bab2670bbc9f35c2ccf8
#
_entry.id   3631d404e793bab2670bbc9f35c2ccf8
#
_cell.length_a   1.000
_cell.length_b   1.000
_cell.length_c   1.000
_cell.angle_alpha   90.00
_cell.angle_beta   90.00
_cell.angle_gamma   90.00
#
_symmetry.space_group_name_H-M   'P 1'
#
loop_
_entity.id
_entity.type
_entity.pdbx_description
1 polymer ?
#
loop_
_entity_poly.entity_id
_entity_poly.type
_entity_poly.pdbx_seq_one_letter_code
_entity_poly.pdbx_strand_id
1 'polypeptide(L)'
;MVAVRGEVDLHTAPKVQHAIERAADANGAVVLDMGGVTFMDSTALSALVRANDTLQERRISLRLASPSKAVERIFSVTGFGDYFDIFPSRQAAIPSG
;
A
#
# COMPACT_ATOMS: atom_id res chain seq x y z
N MET A 1 -4.97 9.94 -3.44
CA MET A 1 -4.62 9.22 -2.20
C MET A 1 -5.70 8.20 -1.89
N VAL A 2 -5.30 7.03 -1.46
CA VAL A 2 -6.22 5.95 -1.07
C VAL A 2 -6.03 5.65 0.40
N ALA A 3 -7.11 5.59 1.18
CA ALA A 3 -7.03 5.22 2.59
C ALA A 3 -7.66 3.84 2.79
N VAL A 4 -6.95 2.99 3.52
CA VAL A 4 -7.41 1.63 3.84
C VAL A 4 -7.63 1.54 5.34
N ARG A 5 -8.76 0.98 5.75
CA ARG A 5 -9.13 0.86 7.15
C ARG A 5 -9.62 -0.55 7.46
N GLY A 6 -9.50 -0.93 8.73
CA GLY A 6 -10.02 -2.18 9.23
C GLY A 6 -9.18 -3.38 8.82
N GLU A 7 -9.84 -4.49 8.61
CA GLU A 7 -9.17 -5.75 8.28
C GLU A 7 -8.95 -5.87 6.78
N VAL A 8 -7.74 -6.22 6.39
CA VAL A 8 -7.40 -6.50 5.00
C VAL A 8 -7.05 -7.98 4.88
N ASP A 9 -7.97 -8.74 4.33
CA ASP A 9 -7.89 -10.20 4.25
C ASP A 9 -8.26 -10.69 2.85
N LEU A 10 -8.50 -11.99 2.72
CA LEU A 10 -8.86 -12.63 1.46
C LEU A 10 -10.07 -11.95 0.79
N HIS A 11 -11.04 -11.50 1.58
CA HIS A 11 -12.27 -10.91 1.04
C HIS A 11 -12.10 -9.46 0.60
N THR A 12 -11.27 -8.70 1.30
CA THR A 12 -11.08 -7.27 1.05
C THR A 12 -9.86 -6.94 0.20
N ALA A 13 -8.90 -7.86 0.12
CA ALA A 13 -7.67 -7.63 -0.64
C ALA A 13 -7.92 -7.26 -2.12
N PRO A 14 -8.84 -7.92 -2.85
CA PRO A 14 -9.11 -7.53 -4.23
C PRO A 14 -9.64 -6.10 -4.36
N LYS A 15 -10.42 -5.64 -3.38
CA LYS A 15 -10.93 -4.27 -3.39
C LYS A 15 -9.81 -3.27 -3.20
N VAL A 16 -8.86 -3.58 -2.33
CA VAL A 16 -7.70 -2.71 -2.07
C VAL A 16 -6.84 -2.64 -3.33
N GLN A 17 -6.54 -3.78 -3.94
CA GLN A 17 -5.76 -3.82 -5.17
C GLN A 17 -6.43 -3.00 -6.26
N HIS A 18 -7.73 -3.16 -6.45
CA HIS A 18 -8.49 -2.44 -7.46
C HIS A 18 -8.47 -0.93 -7.21
N ALA A 19 -8.65 -0.52 -5.94
CA ALA A 19 -8.63 0.88 -5.58
C ALA A 19 -7.27 1.52 -5.88
N ILE A 20 -6.18 0.81 -5.60
CA ILE A 20 -4.83 1.29 -5.91
C ILE A 20 -4.67 1.47 -7.42
N GLU A 21 -5.05 0.47 -8.19
CA GLU A 21 -4.90 0.51 -9.65
C GLU A 21 -5.75 1.61 -10.29
N ARG A 22 -6.95 1.84 -9.74
CA ARG A 22 -7.84 2.90 -10.23
C ARG A 22 -7.35 4.29 -9.83
N ALA A 23 -6.62 4.41 -8.75
CA ALA A 23 -6.06 5.69 -8.32
C ALA A 23 -4.81 6.06 -9.12
N ALA A 24 -4.27 5.13 -9.90
CA ALA A 24 -3.09 5.37 -10.72
C ALA A 24 -3.44 6.36 -11.83
N ASP A 25 -2.79 7.51 -11.78
CA ASP A 25 -3.03 8.58 -12.72
C ASP A 25 -1.71 9.15 -13.26
N ALA A 26 -1.79 10.28 -13.94
CA ALA A 26 -0.65 10.90 -14.58
C ALA A 26 0.36 11.53 -13.60
N ASN A 27 0.07 11.54 -12.30
CA ASN A 27 0.96 12.16 -11.32
C ASN A 27 2.19 11.31 -10.99
N GLY A 28 2.21 10.06 -11.44
CA GLY A 28 3.37 9.20 -11.28
C GLY A 28 3.50 8.52 -9.93
N ALA A 29 2.54 8.71 -9.03
CA ALA A 29 2.57 8.08 -7.72
C ALA A 29 1.16 7.87 -7.17
N VAL A 30 0.99 6.77 -6.42
CA VAL A 30 -0.21 6.51 -5.63
C VAL A 30 0.22 6.44 -4.18
N VAL A 31 -0.42 7.21 -3.31
CA VAL A 31 -0.17 7.18 -1.88
C VAL A 31 -1.29 6.37 -1.23
N LEU A 32 -0.91 5.29 -0.55
CA LEU A 32 -1.82 4.42 0.17
C LEU A 32 -1.63 4.63 1.66
N ASP A 33 -2.63 5.20 2.32
CA ASP A 33 -2.59 5.41 3.77
C ASP A 33 -3.07 4.15 4.48
N MET A 34 -2.21 3.57 5.28
CA MET A 34 -2.47 2.31 5.99
C MET A 34 -2.59 2.49 7.50
N GLY A 35 -2.74 3.74 7.96
CA GLY A 35 -2.83 4.03 9.39
C GLY A 35 -4.05 3.45 10.08
N GLY A 36 -5.13 3.21 9.34
CA GLY A 36 -6.35 2.63 9.89
C GLY A 36 -6.44 1.11 9.78
N VAL A 37 -5.41 0.43 9.28
CA VAL A 37 -5.43 -1.03 9.14
C VAL A 37 -5.25 -1.68 10.50
N THR A 38 -6.23 -2.50 10.91
CA THR A 38 -6.20 -3.20 12.19
C THR A 38 -5.70 -4.63 12.07
N PHE A 39 -5.80 -5.22 10.89
CA PHE A 39 -5.34 -6.58 10.62
C PHE A 39 -4.96 -6.69 9.14
N MET A 40 -3.92 -7.45 8.89
CA MET A 40 -3.47 -7.72 7.52
C MET A 40 -2.85 -9.11 7.48
N ASP A 41 -3.24 -9.91 6.50
CA ASP A 41 -2.70 -11.26 6.32
C ASP A 41 -1.82 -11.35 5.07
N SER A 42 -1.32 -12.57 4.80
CA SER A 42 -0.44 -12.80 3.66
C SER A 42 -1.17 -12.63 2.32
N THR A 43 -2.48 -12.84 2.28
CA THR A 43 -3.28 -12.61 1.07
C THR A 43 -3.31 -11.13 0.73
N ALA A 44 -3.47 -10.29 1.75
CA ALA A 44 -3.44 -8.84 1.58
C ALA A 44 -2.06 -8.38 1.11
N LEU A 45 -1.00 -8.95 1.69
CA LEU A 45 0.35 -8.63 1.28
C LEU A 45 0.57 -8.98 -0.19
N SER A 46 0.11 -10.15 -0.63
CA SER A 46 0.20 -10.55 -2.03
C SER A 46 -0.54 -9.58 -2.96
N ALA A 47 -1.68 -9.08 -2.54
CA ALA A 47 -2.43 -8.10 -3.32
C ALA A 47 -1.65 -6.78 -3.45
N LEU A 48 -0.98 -6.35 -2.39
CA LEU A 48 -0.13 -5.16 -2.45
C LEU A 48 1.05 -5.35 -3.40
N VAL A 49 1.66 -6.53 -3.37
CA VAL A 49 2.77 -6.86 -4.28
C VAL A 49 2.31 -6.79 -5.73
N ARG A 50 1.15 -7.38 -6.04
CA ARG A 50 0.59 -7.33 -7.39
C ARG A 50 0.28 -5.91 -7.84
N ALA A 51 -0.31 -5.12 -6.95
CA ALA A 51 -0.62 -3.73 -7.26
C ALA A 51 0.67 -2.95 -7.54
N ASN A 52 1.69 -3.16 -6.72
CA ASN A 52 2.98 -2.51 -6.91
C ASN A 52 3.60 -2.88 -8.26
N ASP A 53 3.58 -4.16 -8.61
CA ASP A 53 4.13 -4.62 -9.88
C ASP A 53 3.39 -4.01 -11.06
N THR A 54 2.06 -3.96 -11.00
CA THR A 54 1.23 -3.35 -12.05
C THR A 54 1.57 -1.87 -12.22
N LEU A 55 1.70 -1.14 -11.12
CA LEU A 55 2.03 0.27 -11.17
C LEU A 55 3.44 0.50 -11.69
N GLN A 56 4.39 -0.34 -11.33
CA GLN A 56 5.76 -0.22 -11.82
C GLN A 56 5.83 -0.40 -13.34
N GLU A 57 5.03 -1.30 -13.90
CA GLU A 57 4.93 -1.46 -15.35
C GLU A 57 4.46 -0.19 -16.04
N ARG A 58 3.65 0.61 -15.34
CA ARG A 58 3.16 1.91 -15.81
C ARG A 58 4.06 3.06 -15.41
N ARG A 59 5.20 2.77 -14.78
CA ARG A 59 6.15 3.77 -14.25
C ARG A 59 5.50 4.67 -13.20
N ILE A 60 4.63 4.07 -12.37
CA ILE A 60 3.95 4.76 -11.27
C ILE A 60 4.47 4.16 -9.97
N SER A 61 4.84 5.00 -9.01
CA SER A 61 5.33 4.52 -7.73
C SER A 61 4.16 4.33 -6.76
N LEU A 62 4.16 3.20 -6.04
CA LEU A 62 3.24 2.97 -4.94
C LEU A 62 3.95 3.34 -3.65
N ARG A 63 3.37 4.26 -2.90
CA ARG A 63 3.93 4.76 -1.65
C ARG A 63 3.00 4.43 -0.51
N LEU A 64 3.51 3.70 0.48
CA LEU A 64 2.73 3.33 1.67
C LEU A 64 2.99 4.37 2.75
N ALA A 65 1.92 4.96 3.28
CA ALA A 65 2.02 6.03 4.26
C ALA A 65 1.43 5.60 5.61
N SER A 66 2.05 6.04 6.69
CA SER A 66 1.56 5.88 8.05
C SER A 66 1.24 4.42 8.39
N PRO A 67 2.16 3.46 8.19
CA PRO A 67 1.83 2.07 8.45
C PRO A 67 1.41 1.87 9.91
N SER A 68 0.27 1.19 10.10
CA SER A 68 -0.19 0.82 11.43
C SER A 68 0.74 -0.24 12.02
N LYS A 69 0.58 -0.53 13.31
CA LYS A 69 1.35 -1.59 13.95
C LYS A 69 1.11 -2.95 13.31
N ALA A 70 -0.13 -3.21 12.88
CA ALA A 70 -0.47 -4.45 12.19
C ALA A 70 0.28 -4.58 10.86
N VAL A 71 0.39 -3.48 10.10
CA VAL A 71 1.13 -3.45 8.84
C VAL A 71 2.63 -3.60 9.09
N GLU A 72 3.17 -2.85 10.04
CA GLU A 72 4.59 -2.97 10.39
C GLU A 72 4.96 -4.38 10.79
N ARG A 73 4.09 -5.02 11.56
CA ARG A 73 4.33 -6.38 12.04
C ARG A 73 4.43 -7.38 10.89
N ILE A 74 3.50 -7.33 9.94
CA ILE A 74 3.53 -8.28 8.83
C ILE A 74 4.74 -8.04 7.93
N PHE A 75 5.13 -6.79 7.72
CA PHE A 75 6.33 -6.50 6.96
C PHE A 75 7.59 -6.98 7.68
N SER A 76 7.64 -6.82 8.99
CA SER A 76 8.77 -7.30 9.79
C SER A 76 8.91 -8.82 9.75
N VAL A 77 7.78 -9.53 9.89
CA VAL A 77 7.76 -11.00 9.91
C VAL A 77 8.10 -11.59 8.53
N THR A 78 7.62 -10.97 7.47
CA THR A 78 7.78 -11.48 6.10
C THR A 78 9.04 -10.97 5.40
N GLY A 79 9.64 -9.90 5.90
CA GLY A 79 10.78 -9.26 5.24
C GLY A 79 10.41 -8.40 4.02
N PHE A 80 9.13 -8.19 3.76
CA PHE A 80 8.68 -7.43 2.60
C PHE A 80 8.73 -5.91 2.80
N GLY A 81 9.16 -5.43 3.98
CA GLY A 81 9.27 -3.99 4.21
C GLY A 81 10.17 -3.28 3.21
N ASP A 82 11.23 -3.96 2.74
CA ASP A 82 12.15 -3.38 1.77
C ASP A 82 11.62 -3.41 0.33
N TYR A 83 10.55 -4.15 0.09
CA TYR A 83 9.93 -4.25 -1.23
C TYR A 83 9.15 -2.99 -1.59
N PHE A 84 8.66 -2.27 -0.60
CA PHE A 84 7.81 -1.10 -0.78
C PHE A 84 8.50 0.17 -0.32
N ASP A 85 8.09 1.30 -0.89
CA ASP A 85 8.46 2.62 -0.40
C ASP A 85 7.51 2.98 0.74
N ILE A 86 8.01 2.98 1.97
CA ILE A 86 7.21 3.21 3.17
C ILE A 86 7.61 4.53 3.80
N PHE A 87 6.60 5.34 4.12
CA PHE A 87 6.79 6.68 4.67
C PHE A 87 6.07 6.80 6.01
N PRO A 88 6.62 7.57 6.96
CA PRO A 88 6.03 7.68 8.30
C PRO A 88 4.70 8.45 8.32
N SER A 89 4.39 9.21 7.29
CA SER A 89 3.17 10.02 7.23
C SER A 89 2.72 10.21 5.79
N ARG A 90 1.45 10.63 5.64
CA ARG A 90 0.92 11.00 4.32
C ARG A 90 1.74 12.10 3.68
N GLN A 91 2.10 13.10 4.47
CA GLN A 91 2.84 14.26 4.00
C GLN A 91 4.21 13.87 3.46
N ALA A 92 4.90 12.97 4.16
CA ALA A 92 6.19 12.46 3.73
C ALA A 92 6.09 11.65 2.43
N ALA A 93 4.94 11.00 2.19
CA ALA A 93 4.73 10.16 1.01
C ALA A 93 4.33 10.95 -0.24
N ILE A 94 3.84 12.18 -0.08
CA ILE A 94 3.42 13.00 -1.22
C ILE A 94 4.65 13.44 -2.00
N PRO A 95 4.68 13.23 -3.32
CA PRO A 95 5.81 13.67 -4.13
C PRO A 95 5.99 15.17 -4.03
N SER A 96 7.23 15.60 -3.83
CA SER A 96 7.58 17.02 -3.78
C SER A 96 7.71 17.59 -5.19
N GLY A 97 7.15 18.74 -5.39
CA GLY A 97 7.24 19.43 -6.66
C GLY A 97 6.11 19.19 -7.58
#